data_3fa2472b335958d0ee40f657faff202c
#
_entry.id   3fa2472b335958d0ee40f657faff202c
#
_cell.length_a   1.000
_cell.length_b   1.000
_cell.length_c   1.000
_cell.angle_alpha   90.00
_cell.angle_beta   90.00
_cell.angle_gamma   90.00
#
_symmetry.space_group_name_H-M   'P 1'
#
loop_
_entity.id
_entity.type
_entity.pdbx_description
1 polymer ?
#
loop_
_entity_poly.entity_id
_entity_poly.type
_entity_poly.pdbx_seq_one_letter_code
_entity_poly.pdbx_strand_id
1 'polypeptide(L)'
;EDTDYTVDYTDDLLTIELKGALADATSLDITITRTLEGCVKIVPLLEGGAVPDESILEKVLEACNASDIRPLTDVVTAVAPEVITYDIEIVYYTTPETEAEVVANVEGTGGAIDRYNEWQVGALGRDINPDQLRKRILCPSWGENLTGAFRVDVVKPAYKALDDTQVAKFSGHLTVSHKVESEVV
;
A
#
# COMPACT_ATOMS: atom_id res chain seq x y z
N GLU A 1 -10.03 37.22 -23.11
CA GLU A 1 -11.46 36.95 -23.30
C GLU A 1 -12.10 37.09 -21.93
N ASP A 2 -12.97 38.09 -21.79
CA ASP A 2 -13.75 38.27 -20.56
C ASP A 2 -14.73 37.11 -20.49
N THR A 3 -14.52 36.22 -19.51
CA THR A 3 -15.50 35.18 -19.21
C THR A 3 -16.60 35.75 -18.36
N ASP A 4 -17.85 35.68 -18.85
CA ASP A 4 -19.04 36.17 -18.18
C ASP A 4 -19.47 35.31 -17.00
N TYR A 5 -18.70 34.28 -16.63
CA TYR A 5 -18.97 33.40 -15.50
C TYR A 5 -17.69 32.79 -14.97
N THR A 6 -17.71 32.36 -13.72
CA THR A 6 -16.73 31.44 -13.12
C THR A 6 -17.42 30.17 -12.67
N VAL A 7 -16.69 29.06 -12.78
CA VAL A 7 -17.15 27.74 -12.32
C VAL A 7 -16.18 27.28 -11.27
N ASP A 8 -16.69 26.94 -10.09
CA ASP A 8 -15.94 26.30 -9.01
C ASP A 8 -16.61 24.99 -8.63
N TYR A 9 -15.79 24.03 -8.30
CA TYR A 9 -16.23 22.70 -7.92
C TYR A 9 -15.54 22.27 -6.62
N THR A 10 -16.28 22.33 -5.52
CA THR A 10 -15.79 22.00 -4.18
C THR A 10 -16.82 21.13 -3.45
N ASP A 11 -16.37 20.06 -2.81
CA ASP A 11 -17.20 19.15 -1.98
C ASP A 11 -18.46 18.62 -2.69
N ASP A 12 -18.32 18.17 -3.94
CA ASP A 12 -19.44 17.72 -4.78
C ASP A 12 -20.49 18.79 -5.12
N LEU A 13 -20.21 20.03 -4.82
CA LEU A 13 -21.04 21.17 -5.18
C LEU A 13 -20.45 21.92 -6.37
N LEU A 14 -21.24 22.03 -7.44
CA LEU A 14 -20.93 22.89 -8.58
C LEU A 14 -21.48 24.28 -8.31
N THR A 15 -20.60 25.27 -8.19
CA THR A 15 -20.96 26.67 -8.06
C THR A 15 -20.68 27.41 -9.37
N ILE A 16 -21.67 28.06 -9.91
CA ILE A 16 -21.53 28.91 -11.09
C ILE A 16 -21.84 30.35 -10.67
N GLU A 17 -20.84 31.20 -10.71
CA GLU A 17 -21.01 32.64 -10.47
C GLU A 17 -21.10 33.37 -11.80
N LEU A 18 -22.22 34.04 -12.04
CA LEU A 18 -22.40 34.84 -13.24
C LEU A 18 -21.77 36.22 -13.06
N LYS A 19 -21.11 36.71 -14.10
CA LYS A 19 -20.39 37.99 -14.10
C LYS A 19 -20.77 38.83 -15.31
N GLY A 20 -20.45 40.11 -15.25
CA GLY A 20 -20.63 41.01 -16.36
C GLY A 20 -22.09 41.09 -16.82
N ALA A 21 -22.33 40.96 -18.09
CA ALA A 21 -23.67 41.08 -18.69
C ALA A 21 -24.65 39.97 -18.27
N LEU A 22 -24.17 38.87 -17.75
CA LEU A 22 -24.98 37.73 -17.26
C LEU A 22 -25.39 37.86 -15.81
N ALA A 23 -24.84 38.81 -15.04
CA ALA A 23 -25.15 38.98 -13.61
C ALA A 23 -26.62 39.29 -13.34
N ASP A 24 -27.28 40.01 -14.28
CA ASP A 24 -28.66 40.41 -14.20
C ASP A 24 -29.64 39.57 -15.07
N ALA A 25 -29.15 38.42 -15.56
CA ALA A 25 -29.99 37.55 -16.39
C ALA A 25 -31.18 37.00 -15.61
N THR A 26 -32.36 37.12 -16.17
CA THR A 26 -33.62 36.62 -15.57
C THR A 26 -33.89 35.16 -15.89
N SER A 27 -33.25 34.62 -16.90
CA SER A 27 -33.27 33.19 -17.23
C SER A 27 -31.95 32.81 -17.90
N LEU A 28 -31.39 31.68 -17.50
CA LEU A 28 -30.19 31.10 -18.08
C LEU A 28 -30.40 29.61 -18.22
N ASP A 29 -30.37 29.11 -19.45
CA ASP A 29 -30.40 27.67 -19.72
C ASP A 29 -28.96 27.10 -19.60
N ILE A 30 -28.70 26.39 -18.54
CA ILE A 30 -27.41 25.72 -18.32
C ILE A 30 -27.62 24.22 -18.48
N THR A 31 -27.01 23.64 -19.47
CA THR A 31 -26.91 22.17 -19.61
C THR A 31 -25.59 21.72 -19.04
N ILE A 32 -25.61 21.07 -17.88
CA ILE A 32 -24.44 20.46 -17.27
C ILE A 32 -24.54 18.97 -17.50
N THR A 33 -23.71 18.47 -18.39
CA THR A 33 -23.55 17.02 -18.56
C THR A 33 -22.33 16.59 -17.74
N ARG A 34 -22.61 16.04 -16.56
CA ARG A 34 -21.59 15.41 -15.74
C ARG A 34 -21.83 13.91 -15.72
N THR A 35 -20.90 13.17 -16.25
CA THR A 35 -20.77 11.75 -15.96
C THR A 35 -19.78 11.61 -14.80
N LEU A 36 -20.28 11.19 -13.64
CA LEU A 36 -19.46 10.72 -12.52
C LEU A 36 -18.70 9.43 -12.89
N GLU A 37 -19.03 8.87 -14.03
CA GLU A 37 -18.39 7.72 -14.64
C GLU A 37 -17.19 8.22 -15.45
N GLY A 38 -16.01 7.68 -15.13
CA GLY A 38 -14.77 8.01 -15.84
C GLY A 38 -13.69 8.72 -15.03
N CYS A 39 -13.74 8.64 -13.69
CA CYS A 39 -12.60 9.01 -12.87
C CYS A 39 -11.75 7.76 -12.61
N VAL A 40 -10.53 7.74 -13.16
CA VAL A 40 -9.56 6.65 -12.97
C VAL A 40 -8.43 7.16 -12.11
N LYS A 41 -8.24 6.53 -10.95
CA LYS A 41 -7.12 6.80 -10.07
C LYS A 41 -6.08 5.69 -10.20
N ILE A 42 -4.88 6.03 -10.63
CA ILE A 42 -3.76 5.11 -10.77
C ILE A 42 -2.83 5.29 -9.57
N VAL A 43 -2.52 4.19 -8.92
CA VAL A 43 -1.58 4.15 -7.79
C VAL A 43 -0.45 3.19 -8.13
N PRO A 44 0.66 3.69 -8.71
CA PRO A 44 1.79 2.83 -9.05
C PRO A 44 2.62 2.48 -7.80
N LEU A 45 3.10 1.23 -7.75
CA LEU A 45 4.09 0.76 -6.80
C LEU A 45 5.30 0.27 -7.57
N LEU A 46 6.49 0.73 -7.21
CA LEU A 46 7.73 0.30 -7.84
C LEU A 46 8.21 -1.04 -7.29
N GLU A 47 9.12 -1.68 -8.01
CA GLU A 47 9.76 -2.91 -7.56
C GLU A 47 10.40 -2.74 -6.17
N GLY A 48 10.28 -3.76 -5.32
CA GLY A 48 10.74 -3.70 -3.94
C GLY A 48 9.89 -2.79 -3.03
N GLY A 49 8.69 -2.38 -3.46
CA GLY A 49 7.80 -1.53 -2.67
C GLY A 49 8.26 -0.08 -2.55
N ALA A 50 9.08 0.39 -3.47
CA ALA A 50 9.48 1.78 -3.51
C ALA A 50 8.30 2.67 -3.94
N VAL A 51 8.17 3.81 -3.29
CA VAL A 51 7.16 4.81 -3.60
C VAL A 51 7.65 5.65 -4.78
N PRO A 52 6.85 5.81 -5.85
CA PRO A 52 7.23 6.64 -6.98
C PRO A 52 7.32 8.12 -6.58
N ASP A 53 8.29 8.80 -7.13
CA ASP A 53 8.41 10.25 -7.05
C ASP A 53 7.48 10.96 -8.07
N GLU A 54 7.41 12.29 -7.98
CA GLU A 54 6.56 13.08 -8.84
C GLU A 54 6.89 12.89 -10.34
N SER A 55 8.17 12.75 -10.68
CA SER A 55 8.59 12.57 -12.08
C SER A 55 8.11 11.26 -12.68
N ILE A 56 8.01 10.22 -11.86
CA ILE A 56 7.47 8.92 -12.28
C ILE A 56 5.95 9.00 -12.41
N LEU A 57 5.28 9.67 -11.46
CA LEU A 57 3.83 9.89 -11.52
C LEU A 57 3.43 10.69 -12.77
N GLU A 58 4.17 11.73 -13.14
CA GLU A 58 3.96 12.49 -14.36
C GLU A 58 4.10 11.62 -15.60
N LYS A 59 5.12 10.77 -15.69
CA LYS A 59 5.30 9.84 -16.82
C LYS A 59 4.17 8.81 -16.91
N VAL A 60 3.72 8.28 -15.77
CA VAL A 60 2.56 7.38 -15.72
C VAL A 60 1.32 8.09 -16.23
N LEU A 61 1.09 9.31 -15.75
CA LEU A 61 -0.05 10.13 -16.17
C LEU A 61 0.01 10.48 -17.65
N GLU A 62 1.17 10.86 -18.19
CA GLU A 62 1.37 11.13 -19.61
C GLU A 62 1.06 9.90 -20.46
N ALA A 63 1.58 8.74 -20.09
CA ALA A 63 1.32 7.49 -20.80
C ALA A 63 -0.16 7.10 -20.80
N CYS A 64 -0.87 7.31 -19.68
CA CYS A 64 -2.28 6.96 -19.53
C CYS A 64 -3.23 8.00 -20.16
N ASN A 65 -2.78 9.24 -20.35
CA ASN A 65 -3.55 10.31 -20.99
C ASN A 65 -3.35 10.40 -22.51
N ALA A 66 -2.54 9.51 -23.11
CA ALA A 66 -2.36 9.49 -24.54
C ALA A 66 -3.71 9.37 -25.26
N SER A 67 -3.89 10.13 -26.35
CA SER A 67 -5.19 10.32 -27.03
C SER A 67 -5.77 9.05 -27.64
N ASP A 68 -4.95 8.04 -27.83
CA ASP A 68 -5.29 6.71 -28.35
C ASP A 68 -5.61 5.69 -27.22
N ILE A 69 -5.38 6.07 -25.97
CA ILE A 69 -5.58 5.19 -24.79
C ILE A 69 -6.75 5.65 -23.95
N ARG A 70 -6.90 6.96 -23.75
CA ARG A 70 -7.92 7.52 -22.85
C ARG A 70 -9.23 7.81 -23.58
N PRO A 71 -10.38 7.31 -23.11
CA PRO A 71 -11.68 7.84 -23.51
C PRO A 71 -11.79 9.34 -23.22
N LEU A 72 -12.42 10.09 -24.12
CA LEU A 72 -12.51 11.56 -24.04
C LEU A 72 -13.20 12.08 -22.77
N THR A 73 -13.99 11.20 -22.12
CA THR A 73 -14.79 11.55 -20.92
C THR A 73 -14.06 11.23 -19.61
N ASP A 74 -12.93 10.51 -19.65
CA ASP A 74 -12.28 10.04 -18.43
C ASP A 74 -11.24 11.04 -17.91
N VAL A 75 -11.29 11.28 -16.60
CA VAL A 75 -10.28 12.02 -15.86
C VAL A 75 -9.34 11.00 -15.21
N VAL A 76 -8.10 10.98 -15.64
CA VAL A 76 -7.07 10.08 -15.10
C VAL A 76 -6.17 10.86 -14.15
N THR A 77 -5.96 10.31 -12.97
CA THR A 77 -5.03 10.84 -11.97
C THR A 77 -4.01 9.77 -11.58
N ALA A 78 -2.77 10.17 -11.34
CA ALA A 78 -1.73 9.31 -10.80
C ALA A 78 -1.28 9.86 -9.44
N VAL A 79 -1.31 9.02 -8.41
CA VAL A 79 -0.92 9.41 -7.05
C VAL A 79 -0.01 8.36 -6.42
N ALA A 80 0.88 8.79 -5.53
CA ALA A 80 1.71 7.88 -4.77
C ALA A 80 0.87 7.07 -3.77
N PRO A 81 1.25 5.82 -3.46
CA PRO A 81 0.61 5.06 -2.40
C PRO A 81 0.85 5.68 -1.02
N GLU A 82 -0.14 5.56 -0.14
CA GLU A 82 0.04 5.89 1.26
C GLU A 82 0.85 4.80 1.97
N VAL A 83 1.91 5.19 2.67
CA VAL A 83 2.78 4.25 3.39
C VAL A 83 2.29 4.06 4.82
N ILE A 84 1.93 2.83 5.14
CA ILE A 84 1.55 2.40 6.50
C ILE A 84 2.72 1.63 7.10
N THR A 85 3.32 2.16 8.17
CA THR A 85 4.45 1.51 8.82
C THR A 85 4.02 0.54 9.91
N TYR A 86 4.83 -0.52 10.11
CA TYR A 86 4.66 -1.47 11.21
C TYR A 86 6.01 -1.85 11.83
N ASP A 87 5.97 -2.21 13.12
CA ASP A 87 7.10 -2.76 13.87
C ASP A 87 7.02 -4.29 13.90
N ILE A 88 8.13 -4.95 14.19
CA ILE A 88 8.17 -6.38 14.46
C ILE A 88 8.69 -6.59 15.89
N GLU A 89 7.89 -7.33 16.67
CA GLU A 89 8.25 -7.78 18.01
C GLU A 89 7.81 -9.23 18.18
N ILE A 90 8.78 -10.14 18.29
CA ILE A 90 8.55 -11.57 18.35
C ILE A 90 9.44 -12.26 19.39
N VAL A 91 8.91 -13.36 19.91
CA VAL A 91 9.68 -14.35 20.68
C VAL A 91 9.49 -15.70 20.02
N TYR A 92 10.56 -16.34 19.56
CA TYR A 92 10.48 -17.68 19.01
C TYR A 92 11.22 -18.69 19.88
N TYR A 93 10.93 -19.97 19.67
CA TYR A 93 11.42 -21.06 20.51
C TYR A 93 12.13 -22.10 19.67
N THR A 94 13.29 -22.54 20.18
CA THR A 94 14.17 -23.50 19.53
C THR A 94 14.68 -24.53 20.52
N THR A 95 15.19 -25.64 20.03
CA THR A 95 15.87 -26.63 20.86
C THR A 95 17.34 -26.32 21.00
N PRO A 96 18.04 -26.86 22.05
CA PRO A 96 19.47 -26.65 22.22
C PRO A 96 20.31 -27.12 21.02
N GLU A 97 19.84 -28.17 20.32
CA GLU A 97 20.55 -28.78 19.21
C GLU A 97 20.47 -27.95 17.93
N THR A 98 19.41 -27.16 17.75
CA THR A 98 19.15 -26.42 16.52
C THR A 98 19.26 -24.90 16.68
N GLU A 99 19.58 -24.40 17.87
CA GLU A 99 19.55 -22.97 18.20
C GLU A 99 20.27 -22.10 17.16
N ALA A 100 21.51 -22.37 16.86
CA ALA A 100 22.32 -21.56 15.96
C ALA A 100 21.78 -21.55 14.53
N GLU A 101 21.24 -22.66 14.05
CA GLU A 101 20.64 -22.77 12.73
C GLU A 101 19.31 -22.00 12.66
N VAL A 102 18.48 -22.13 13.70
CA VAL A 102 17.18 -21.44 13.78
C VAL A 102 17.36 -19.93 13.83
N VAL A 103 18.31 -19.43 14.63
CA VAL A 103 18.67 -18.01 14.68
C VAL A 103 19.06 -17.50 13.28
N ALA A 104 19.93 -18.22 12.58
CA ALA A 104 20.34 -17.84 11.23
C ALA A 104 19.16 -17.85 10.25
N ASN A 105 18.26 -18.83 10.34
CA ASN A 105 17.11 -18.97 9.45
C ASN A 105 15.98 -17.97 9.75
N VAL A 106 15.86 -17.48 10.98
CA VAL A 106 14.86 -16.49 11.36
C VAL A 106 15.36 -15.06 11.20
N GLU A 107 16.56 -14.76 11.75
CA GLU A 107 17.10 -13.40 11.90
C GLU A 107 18.18 -13.07 10.86
N GLY A 108 18.79 -14.08 10.23
CA GLY A 108 19.85 -13.89 9.24
C GLY A 108 19.36 -13.24 7.96
N THR A 109 20.29 -12.75 7.15
CA THR A 109 19.99 -12.16 5.84
C THR A 109 19.24 -13.16 4.95
N GLY A 110 18.10 -12.75 4.42
CA GLY A 110 17.19 -13.61 3.68
C GLY A 110 16.42 -14.61 4.56
N GLY A 111 16.46 -14.43 5.87
CA GLY A 111 15.70 -15.23 6.83
C GLY A 111 14.19 -14.99 6.79
N ALA A 112 13.47 -15.61 7.72
CA ALA A 112 12.01 -15.55 7.74
C ALA A 112 11.47 -14.11 7.90
N ILE A 113 12.16 -13.27 8.67
CA ILE A 113 11.79 -11.87 8.90
C ILE A 113 11.97 -11.05 7.61
N ASP A 114 13.11 -11.19 6.95
CA ASP A 114 13.39 -10.49 5.69
C ASP A 114 12.38 -10.88 4.61
N ARG A 115 12.12 -12.19 4.45
CA ARG A 115 11.12 -12.69 3.49
C ARG A 115 9.70 -12.22 3.80
N TYR A 116 9.37 -12.01 5.08
CA TYR A 116 8.09 -11.40 5.44
C TYR A 116 8.03 -9.94 4.99
N ASN A 117 9.08 -9.16 5.26
CA ASN A 117 9.15 -7.75 4.89
C ASN A 117 9.11 -7.55 3.38
N GLU A 118 9.88 -8.33 2.62
CA GLU A 118 9.88 -8.31 1.15
C GLU A 118 8.49 -8.66 0.59
N TRP A 119 7.87 -9.71 1.13
CA TRP A 119 6.53 -10.07 0.71
C TRP A 119 5.51 -8.98 1.07
N GLN A 120 5.58 -8.43 2.27
CA GLN A 120 4.60 -7.45 2.76
C GLN A 120 4.60 -6.20 1.90
N VAL A 121 5.76 -5.68 1.55
CA VAL A 121 5.91 -4.45 0.77
C VAL A 121 5.65 -4.66 -0.73
N GLY A 122 5.62 -5.88 -1.22
CA GLY A 122 5.53 -6.21 -2.65
C GLY A 122 4.15 -6.03 -3.28
N ALA A 123 3.12 -5.56 -2.57
CA ALA A 123 1.80 -5.29 -3.16
C ALA A 123 1.02 -4.23 -2.37
N LEU A 124 0.22 -3.44 -3.12
CA LEU A 124 -0.78 -2.54 -2.55
C LEU A 124 -1.93 -3.34 -1.92
N GLY A 125 -2.63 -2.73 -0.96
CA GLY A 125 -3.82 -3.31 -0.32
C GLY A 125 -3.55 -4.58 0.47
N ARG A 126 -2.28 -4.94 0.68
CA ARG A 126 -1.95 -6.14 1.44
C ARG A 126 -2.01 -5.88 2.93
N ASP A 127 -2.98 -6.47 3.59
CA ASP A 127 -3.17 -6.37 5.03
C ASP A 127 -1.92 -6.73 5.81
N ILE A 128 -1.64 -5.99 6.87
CA ILE A 128 -0.62 -6.37 7.84
C ILE A 128 -1.19 -7.52 8.65
N ASN A 129 -0.68 -8.73 8.41
CA ASN A 129 -1.20 -9.94 9.04
C ASN A 129 -0.10 -10.68 9.83
N PRO A 130 -0.20 -10.70 11.17
CA PRO A 130 0.76 -11.39 12.04
C PRO A 130 0.86 -12.89 11.76
N ASP A 131 -0.21 -13.52 11.28
CA ASP A 131 -0.20 -14.94 10.98
C ASP A 131 0.65 -15.27 9.74
N GLN A 132 0.82 -14.33 8.83
CA GLN A 132 1.76 -14.49 7.73
C GLN A 132 3.23 -14.45 8.18
N LEU A 133 3.54 -13.65 9.20
CA LEU A 133 4.86 -13.69 9.85
C LEU A 133 5.06 -15.01 10.60
N ARG A 134 4.08 -15.42 11.43
CA ARG A 134 4.08 -16.69 12.15
C ARG A 134 4.28 -17.87 11.20
N LYS A 135 3.55 -17.88 10.09
CA LYS A 135 3.68 -18.93 9.06
C LYS A 135 5.09 -19.02 8.50
N ARG A 136 5.75 -17.88 8.22
CA ARG A 136 7.12 -17.89 7.67
C ARG A 136 8.16 -18.31 8.66
N ILE A 137 7.92 -18.12 9.95
CA ILE A 137 8.82 -18.58 11.01
C ILE A 137 8.65 -20.08 11.25
N LEU A 138 7.41 -20.57 11.33
CA LEU A 138 7.13 -21.97 11.68
C LEU A 138 7.13 -22.92 10.47
N CYS A 139 6.58 -22.43 9.34
CA CYS A 139 6.36 -23.25 8.14
C CYS A 139 6.71 -22.42 6.92
N PRO A 140 7.95 -22.42 6.46
CA PRO A 140 8.27 -21.83 5.17
C PRO A 140 7.50 -22.58 4.08
N SER A 141 6.89 -21.80 3.19
CA SER A 141 6.02 -22.33 2.13
C SER A 141 6.81 -23.18 1.15
N TRP A 142 6.22 -24.34 0.81
CA TRP A 142 6.54 -25.07 -0.42
C TRP A 142 7.96 -25.62 -0.56
N GLY A 143 8.37 -26.47 0.36
CA GLY A 143 9.54 -27.34 0.17
C GLY A 143 10.89 -26.71 0.50
N GLU A 144 10.94 -25.49 0.97
CA GLU A 144 12.15 -24.87 1.46
C GLU A 144 12.29 -25.04 2.97
N ASN A 145 13.51 -25.10 3.43
CA ASN A 145 13.93 -25.44 4.78
C ASN A 145 13.07 -24.79 5.86
N LEU A 146 12.50 -25.62 6.71
CA LEU A 146 11.93 -25.21 7.99
C LEU A 146 12.95 -24.34 8.72
N THR A 147 12.52 -23.26 9.37
CA THR A 147 13.46 -22.48 10.20
C THR A 147 13.99 -23.31 11.35
N GLY A 148 13.23 -24.32 11.78
CA GLY A 148 13.52 -25.14 12.95
C GLY A 148 12.91 -24.59 14.24
N ALA A 149 12.30 -23.40 14.20
CA ALA A 149 11.52 -22.89 15.33
C ALA A 149 10.23 -23.70 15.50
N PHE A 150 9.95 -24.18 16.69
CA PHE A 150 8.75 -24.98 16.95
C PHE A 150 7.58 -24.17 17.50
N ARG A 151 7.82 -22.96 18.01
CA ARG A 151 6.79 -22.01 18.49
C ARG A 151 7.24 -20.58 18.22
N VAL A 152 6.29 -19.66 18.01
CA VAL A 152 6.52 -18.23 17.93
C VAL A 152 5.37 -17.44 18.53
N ASP A 153 5.68 -16.48 19.35
CA ASP A 153 4.77 -15.48 19.90
C ASP A 153 5.01 -14.18 19.13
N VAL A 154 4.02 -13.75 18.35
CA VAL A 154 4.06 -12.49 17.61
C VAL A 154 3.32 -11.45 18.43
N VAL A 155 4.05 -10.49 18.99
CA VAL A 155 3.53 -9.35 19.76
C VAL A 155 3.18 -8.21 18.81
N LYS A 156 4.05 -7.97 17.83
CA LYS A 156 3.86 -7.05 16.71
C LYS A 156 4.30 -7.72 15.41
N PRO A 157 3.65 -7.36 14.29
CA PRO A 157 2.55 -6.42 14.14
C PRO A 157 1.23 -6.98 14.67
N ALA A 158 0.28 -6.09 15.01
CA ALA A 158 -1.12 -6.45 15.11
C ALA A 158 -1.75 -6.50 13.70
N TYR A 159 -2.86 -7.22 13.55
CA TYR A 159 -3.61 -7.20 12.30
C TYR A 159 -4.12 -5.79 11.98
N LYS A 160 -3.92 -5.36 10.74
CA LYS A 160 -4.47 -4.11 10.22
C LYS A 160 -4.84 -4.29 8.75
N ALA A 161 -6.11 -4.07 8.44
CA ALA A 161 -6.57 -4.00 7.05
C ALA A 161 -6.03 -2.74 6.37
N LEU A 162 -5.68 -2.86 5.10
CA LEU A 162 -5.21 -1.78 4.25
C LEU A 162 -6.15 -1.58 3.06
N ASP A 163 -6.29 -0.32 2.66
CA ASP A 163 -6.99 0.03 1.43
C ASP A 163 -6.12 -0.23 0.20
N ASP A 164 -6.75 -0.40 -0.96
CA ASP A 164 -6.07 -0.69 -2.24
C ASP A 164 -5.01 0.34 -2.66
N THR A 165 -5.01 1.52 -2.04
CA THR A 165 -4.07 2.62 -2.30
C THR A 165 -2.94 2.70 -1.28
N GLN A 166 -2.91 1.78 -0.31
CA GLN A 166 -1.95 1.75 0.77
C GLN A 166 -0.91 0.65 0.58
N VAL A 167 0.31 0.89 1.03
CA VAL A 167 1.39 -0.11 1.09
C VAL A 167 1.94 -0.21 2.51
N ALA A 168 2.07 -1.44 3.01
CA ALA A 168 2.70 -1.66 4.32
C ALA A 168 4.21 -1.73 4.21
N LYS A 169 4.92 -1.01 5.07
CA LYS A 169 6.38 -0.98 5.10
C LYS A 169 6.90 -1.17 6.52
N PHE A 170 7.92 -1.99 6.65
CA PHE A 170 8.63 -2.15 7.92
C PHE A 170 9.26 -0.83 8.36
N SER A 171 9.04 -0.44 9.63
CA SER A 171 9.53 0.83 10.19
C SER A 171 11.04 0.85 10.47
N GLY A 172 11.67 -0.32 10.52
CA GLY A 172 13.04 -0.51 11.00
C GLY A 172 13.14 -0.88 12.48
N HIS A 173 12.01 -0.84 13.22
CA HIS A 173 12.01 -1.23 14.63
C HIS A 173 11.77 -2.74 14.77
N LEU A 174 12.85 -3.48 15.00
CA LEU A 174 12.87 -4.92 15.20
C LEU A 174 13.22 -5.23 16.64
N THR A 175 12.35 -5.97 17.33
CA THR A 175 12.60 -6.57 18.64
C THR A 175 12.43 -8.07 18.53
N VAL A 176 13.54 -8.80 18.56
CA VAL A 176 13.55 -10.26 18.46
C VAL A 176 14.24 -10.84 19.68
N SER A 177 13.66 -11.88 20.23
CA SER A 177 14.31 -12.71 21.21
C SER A 177 13.94 -14.18 20.96
N HIS A 178 14.82 -15.09 21.40
CA HIS A 178 14.51 -16.51 21.36
C HIS A 178 14.67 -17.14 22.73
N LYS A 179 14.02 -18.28 22.90
CA LYS A 179 14.15 -19.14 24.09
C LYS A 179 14.52 -20.53 23.65
N VAL A 180 15.47 -21.09 24.39
CA VAL A 180 15.90 -22.46 24.17
C VAL A 180 15.16 -23.36 25.18
N GLU A 181 14.30 -24.22 24.66
CA GLU A 181 13.49 -25.15 25.44
C GLU A 181 13.53 -26.51 24.78
N SER A 182 13.38 -27.58 25.57
CA SER A 182 13.14 -28.89 24.99
C SER A 182 11.74 -28.92 24.37
N GLU A 183 11.62 -29.38 23.14
CA GLU A 183 10.32 -29.59 22.53
C GLU A 183 9.50 -30.57 23.36
N VAL A 184 8.36 -30.11 23.88
CA VAL A 184 7.45 -30.98 24.60
C VAL A 184 6.51 -31.60 23.57
N VAL A 185 6.71 -32.86 23.29
CA VAL A 185 5.85 -33.67 22.39
C VAL A 185 4.51 -33.97 23.06
#